data_120bc56b4184a85b1f9b00ec95097e5c
#
_entry.id   120bc56b4184a85b1f9b00ec95097e5c
#
_cell.length_a   1.000
_cell.length_b   1.000
_cell.length_c   1.000
_cell.angle_alpha   90.00
_cell.angle_beta   90.00
_cell.angle_gamma   90.00
#
_symmetry.space_group_name_H-M   'P 1'
#
loop_
_entity.id
_entity.type
_entity.pdbx_description
1 polymer ?
#
loop_
_entity_poly.entity_id
_entity_poly.type
_entity_poly.pdbx_seq_one_letter_code
_entity_poly.pdbx_strand_id
1 'polypeptide(L)'
;MKIIIGSKNPAKILAVQAAFSGYEADIMSEDVPSGVNDQPFSDEETIQGAINRAYGALDISGGQIGIGLEGGVQQTPYGLFLCNWGVLAENGRPPIIAGGARIPIPEAVAERLLAGEELGPVMDDYTKKENIRKNEGAVGIFTNGQIDRADMFSHVMKLLIGQYEYRKRS
;
A
#
# COMPACT_ATOMS: atom_id res chain seq x y z
N MET A 1 14.44 -4.54 17.12
CA MET A 1 12.95 -4.51 16.97
C MET A 1 12.59 -5.35 15.75
N LYS A 2 11.65 -6.29 15.88
CA LYS A 2 11.25 -7.15 14.75
C LYS A 2 10.01 -6.62 14.06
N ILE A 3 10.15 -6.27 12.79
CA ILE A 3 9.09 -5.70 11.94
C ILE A 3 8.76 -6.69 10.84
N ILE A 4 7.49 -6.98 10.67
CA ILE A 4 7.03 -7.89 9.62
C ILE A 4 6.10 -7.13 8.68
N ILE A 5 6.46 -7.13 7.39
CA ILE A 5 5.62 -6.58 6.34
C ILE A 5 4.75 -7.69 5.73
N GLY A 6 3.45 -7.49 5.70
CA GLY A 6 2.46 -8.44 5.15
C GLY A 6 2.37 -8.40 3.62
N SER A 7 3.52 -8.45 2.93
CA SER A 7 3.57 -8.44 1.46
C SER A 7 4.92 -8.89 0.94
N LYS A 8 4.94 -9.58 -0.20
CA LYS A 8 6.15 -9.89 -0.98
C LYS A 8 6.39 -8.92 -2.13
N ASN A 9 5.57 -7.87 -2.27
CA ASN A 9 5.75 -6.88 -3.34
C ASN A 9 7.02 -6.04 -3.12
N PRO A 10 7.97 -5.99 -4.10
CA PRO A 10 9.25 -5.32 -3.93
C PRO A 10 9.14 -3.83 -3.58
N ALA A 11 8.22 -3.10 -4.21
CA ALA A 11 8.03 -1.67 -3.95
C ALA A 11 7.56 -1.41 -2.51
N LYS A 12 6.70 -2.27 -1.97
CA LYS A 12 6.24 -2.19 -0.58
C LYS A 12 7.38 -2.52 0.39
N ILE A 13 8.18 -3.55 0.10
CA ILE A 13 9.33 -3.95 0.92
C ILE A 13 10.36 -2.81 0.98
N LEU A 14 10.73 -2.24 -0.16
CA LEU A 14 11.68 -1.13 -0.23
C LEU A 14 11.20 0.09 0.55
N ALA A 15 9.92 0.43 0.47
CA ALA A 15 9.34 1.54 1.21
C ALA A 15 9.45 1.35 2.73
N VAL A 16 9.21 0.13 3.23
CA VAL A 16 9.34 -0.18 4.66
C VAL A 16 10.80 -0.17 5.10
N GLN A 17 11.71 -0.78 4.34
CA GLN A 17 13.15 -0.79 4.63
C GLN A 17 13.71 0.63 4.70
N ALA A 18 13.35 1.49 3.75
CA ALA A 18 13.76 2.89 3.74
C ALA A 18 13.23 3.67 4.96
N ALA A 19 11.97 3.45 5.33
CA ALA A 19 11.34 4.14 6.46
C ALA A 19 11.96 3.78 7.81
N PHE A 20 12.43 2.54 7.97
CA PHE A 20 13.05 2.05 9.19
C PHE A 20 14.59 2.05 9.16
N SER A 21 15.22 2.67 8.15
CA SER A 21 16.68 2.68 8.00
C SER A 21 17.44 3.30 9.18
N GLY A 22 16.80 4.19 9.95
CA GLY A 22 17.36 4.81 11.16
C GLY A 22 17.07 4.04 12.46
N TYR A 23 16.48 2.85 12.38
CA TYR A 23 16.12 2.03 13.53
C TYR A 23 16.94 0.75 13.58
N GLU A 24 17.27 0.29 14.79
CA GLU A 24 17.77 -1.09 14.97
C GLU A 24 16.61 -2.07 14.79
N ALA A 25 16.34 -2.41 13.55
CA ALA A 25 15.19 -3.21 13.16
C ALA A 25 15.60 -4.41 12.29
N ASP A 26 15.06 -5.58 12.63
CA ASP A 26 15.06 -6.77 11.77
C ASP A 26 13.75 -6.77 10.99
N ILE A 27 13.84 -6.59 9.67
CA ILE A 27 12.69 -6.45 8.78
C ILE A 27 12.52 -7.72 7.96
N MET A 28 11.38 -8.36 8.13
CA MET A 28 10.99 -9.55 7.39
C MET A 28 9.77 -9.26 6.52
N SER A 29 9.64 -9.98 5.42
CA SER A 29 8.46 -9.92 4.55
C SER A 29 7.77 -11.27 4.49
N GLU A 30 6.44 -11.27 4.62
CA GLU A 30 5.62 -12.46 4.53
C GLU A 30 4.41 -12.25 3.61
N ASP A 31 3.96 -13.32 2.98
CA ASP A 31 2.79 -13.25 2.12
C ASP A 31 1.52 -13.39 2.95
N VAL A 32 1.00 -12.25 3.39
CA VAL A 32 -0.23 -12.18 4.18
C VAL A 32 -1.38 -11.77 3.24
N PRO A 33 -2.47 -12.54 3.18
CA PRO A 33 -3.62 -12.19 2.34
C PRO A 33 -4.28 -10.89 2.84
N SER A 34 -4.80 -10.10 1.90
CA SER A 34 -5.54 -8.89 2.25
C SER A 34 -6.92 -9.20 2.84
N GLY A 35 -7.51 -10.35 2.51
CA GLY A 35 -8.87 -10.71 2.94
C GLY A 35 -9.98 -9.86 2.32
N VAL A 36 -9.66 -9.02 1.35
CA VAL A 36 -10.59 -8.21 0.56
C VAL A 36 -10.47 -8.58 -0.93
N ASN A 37 -11.25 -7.94 -1.79
CA ASN A 37 -11.12 -8.18 -3.24
C ASN A 37 -9.71 -7.86 -3.74
N ASP A 38 -9.27 -8.58 -4.76
CA ASP A 38 -7.96 -8.36 -5.40
C ASP A 38 -7.82 -6.95 -5.96
N GLN A 39 -8.94 -6.36 -6.40
CA GLN A 39 -9.07 -4.96 -6.74
C GLN A 39 -10.03 -4.28 -5.77
N PRO A 40 -9.53 -3.62 -4.68
CA PRO A 40 -10.38 -2.82 -3.81
C PRO A 40 -10.97 -1.60 -4.54
N PHE A 41 -12.26 -1.35 -4.33
CA PHE A 41 -13.02 -0.30 -5.02
C PHE A 41 -13.47 0.86 -4.11
N SER A 42 -12.93 0.93 -2.90
CA SER A 42 -13.15 2.03 -1.98
C SER A 42 -11.96 2.22 -1.05
N ASP A 43 -11.87 3.39 -0.45
CA ASP A 43 -10.92 3.64 0.64
C ASP A 43 -11.14 2.66 1.81
N GLU A 44 -12.38 2.43 2.20
CA GLU A 44 -12.70 1.51 3.30
C GLU A 44 -12.20 0.09 3.02
N GLU A 45 -12.43 -0.43 1.82
CA GLU A 45 -11.96 -1.77 1.44
C GLU A 45 -10.44 -1.81 1.38
N THR A 46 -9.80 -0.77 0.84
CA THR A 46 -8.33 -0.66 0.78
C THR A 46 -7.71 -0.58 2.18
N ILE A 47 -8.29 0.20 3.08
CA ILE A 47 -7.88 0.29 4.49
C ILE A 47 -8.06 -1.07 5.17
N GLN A 48 -9.19 -1.75 4.97
CA GLN A 48 -9.43 -3.06 5.55
C GLN A 48 -8.38 -4.08 5.08
N GLY A 49 -8.03 -4.07 3.80
CA GLY A 49 -6.96 -4.91 3.27
C GLY A 49 -5.61 -4.64 3.92
N ALA A 50 -5.27 -3.36 4.12
CA ALA A 50 -4.06 -2.97 4.83
C ALA A 50 -4.08 -3.39 6.31
N ILE A 51 -5.22 -3.27 7.00
CA ILE A 51 -5.42 -3.74 8.39
C ILE A 51 -5.18 -5.24 8.47
N ASN A 52 -5.83 -6.02 7.61
CA ASN A 52 -5.70 -7.47 7.61
C ASN A 52 -4.25 -7.92 7.41
N ARG A 53 -3.53 -7.29 6.48
CA ARG A 53 -2.10 -7.56 6.26
C ARG A 53 -1.23 -7.16 7.46
N ALA A 54 -1.50 -6.03 8.11
CA ALA A 54 -0.73 -5.57 9.26
C ALA A 54 -0.90 -6.50 10.45
N TYR A 55 -2.12 -6.88 10.79
CA TYR A 55 -2.36 -7.80 11.91
C TYR A 55 -1.91 -9.22 11.59
N GLY A 56 -2.17 -9.74 10.38
CA GLY A 56 -1.66 -11.04 9.98
C GLY A 56 -0.13 -11.10 10.01
N ALA A 57 0.56 -10.01 9.68
CA ALA A 57 2.01 -9.91 9.83
C ALA A 57 2.44 -9.87 11.31
N LEU A 58 1.69 -9.12 12.15
CA LEU A 58 1.97 -9.02 13.59
C LEU A 58 1.81 -10.37 14.31
N ASP A 59 0.86 -11.19 13.88
CA ASP A 59 0.59 -12.52 14.45
C ASP A 59 1.69 -13.55 14.15
N ILE A 60 2.60 -13.25 13.22
CA ILE A 60 3.75 -14.11 12.93
C ILE A 60 4.72 -14.07 14.12
N SER A 61 5.19 -15.24 14.53
CA SER A 61 5.99 -15.42 15.74
C SER A 61 7.15 -14.41 15.86
N GLY A 62 7.14 -13.71 16.98
CA GLY A 62 8.15 -12.72 17.35
C GLY A 62 7.98 -11.34 16.67
N GLY A 63 6.91 -11.12 15.92
CA GLY A 63 6.58 -9.79 15.38
C GLY A 63 6.25 -8.79 16.50
N GLN A 64 6.87 -7.63 16.47
CA GLN A 64 6.59 -6.51 17.38
C GLN A 64 5.80 -5.41 16.68
N ILE A 65 6.05 -5.25 15.38
CA ILE A 65 5.31 -4.35 14.50
C ILE A 65 4.90 -5.12 13.24
N GLY A 66 3.63 -5.05 12.90
CA GLY A 66 3.08 -5.51 11.63
C GLY A 66 2.78 -4.33 10.71
N ILE A 67 3.24 -4.43 9.46
CA ILE A 67 2.99 -3.41 8.43
C ILE A 67 2.13 -4.00 7.32
N GLY A 68 1.02 -3.34 7.04
CA GLY A 68 0.16 -3.59 5.89
C GLY A 68 0.12 -2.40 4.96
N LEU A 69 0.36 -2.62 3.68
CA LEU A 69 0.27 -1.61 2.63
C LEU A 69 -0.65 -2.12 1.52
N GLU A 70 -1.64 -1.33 1.14
CA GLU A 70 -2.60 -1.72 0.12
C GLU A 70 -2.87 -0.59 -0.87
N GLY A 71 -3.13 -0.95 -2.12
CA GLY A 71 -3.56 -0.05 -3.16
C GLY A 71 -4.95 -0.43 -3.67
N GLY A 72 -5.73 0.56 -4.04
CA GLY A 72 -7.06 0.39 -4.58
C GLY A 72 -7.48 1.59 -5.41
N VAL A 73 -8.77 1.68 -5.64
CA VAL A 73 -9.40 2.80 -6.31
C VAL A 73 -10.59 3.29 -5.50
N GLN A 74 -10.94 4.55 -5.68
CA GLN A 74 -12.09 5.20 -5.04
C GLN A 74 -12.92 5.92 -6.08
N GLN A 75 -14.20 5.60 -6.16
CA GLN A 75 -15.15 6.35 -6.98
C GLN A 75 -15.45 7.69 -6.32
N THR A 76 -15.40 8.76 -7.10
CA THR A 76 -15.74 10.12 -6.66
C THR A 76 -16.66 10.79 -7.68
N PRO A 77 -17.29 11.93 -7.35
CA PRO A 77 -18.01 12.74 -8.34
C PRO A 77 -17.12 13.26 -9.50
N TYR A 78 -15.81 13.21 -9.32
CA TYR A 78 -14.81 13.66 -10.30
C TYR A 78 -14.18 12.51 -11.09
N GLY A 79 -14.67 11.29 -10.94
CA GLY A 79 -14.16 10.10 -11.59
C GLY A 79 -13.56 9.08 -10.62
N LEU A 80 -12.93 8.07 -11.19
CA LEU A 80 -12.26 7.01 -10.44
C LEU A 80 -10.82 7.44 -10.12
N PHE A 81 -10.43 7.36 -8.85
CA PHE A 81 -9.12 7.77 -8.38
C PHE A 81 -8.31 6.57 -7.88
N LEU A 82 -7.02 6.55 -8.17
CA LEU A 82 -6.09 5.70 -7.42
C LEU A 82 -6.10 6.13 -5.96
N CYS A 83 -6.02 5.15 -5.06
CA CYS A 83 -5.75 5.38 -3.64
C CYS A 83 -4.74 4.37 -3.12
N ASN A 84 -4.06 4.70 -2.04
CA ASN A 84 -3.21 3.78 -1.31
C ASN A 84 -3.24 4.10 0.17
N TRP A 85 -3.19 3.04 0.96
CA TRP A 85 -3.30 3.10 2.40
C TRP A 85 -2.25 2.21 3.07
N GLY A 86 -1.83 2.61 4.24
CA GLY A 86 -0.94 1.83 5.08
C GLY A 86 -1.41 1.77 6.52
N VAL A 87 -1.04 0.68 7.17
CA VAL A 87 -1.34 0.40 8.57
C VAL A 87 -0.09 -0.08 9.27
N LEU A 88 0.17 0.49 10.45
CA LEU A 88 1.16 0.01 11.41
C LEU A 88 0.41 -0.51 12.64
N ALA A 89 0.56 -1.78 12.92
CA ALA A 89 -0.06 -2.46 14.07
C ALA A 89 0.99 -2.84 15.11
N GLU A 90 0.65 -2.64 16.38
CA GLU A 90 1.39 -3.11 17.56
C GLU A 90 0.43 -3.83 18.51
N ASN A 91 0.94 -4.79 19.30
CA ASN A 91 0.12 -5.48 20.29
C ASN A 91 -0.40 -4.52 21.37
N GLY A 92 -1.68 -4.63 21.68
CA GLY A 92 -2.32 -3.86 22.75
C GLY A 92 -2.53 -2.38 22.48
N ARG A 93 -2.32 -1.93 21.22
CA ARG A 93 -2.56 -0.53 20.83
C ARG A 93 -3.45 -0.45 19.59
N PRO A 94 -4.24 0.63 19.46
CA PRO A 94 -4.96 0.90 18.22
C PRO A 94 -3.98 1.03 17.04
N PRO A 95 -4.34 0.55 15.83
CA PRO A 95 -3.48 0.68 14.67
C PRO A 95 -3.29 2.14 14.27
N ILE A 96 -2.15 2.46 13.69
CA ILE A 96 -1.91 3.73 13.00
C ILE A 96 -2.28 3.52 11.54
N ILE A 97 -3.08 4.42 10.98
CA ILE A 97 -3.57 4.34 9.60
C ILE A 97 -3.21 5.63 8.88
N ALA A 98 -2.68 5.52 7.66
CA ALA A 98 -2.36 6.68 6.84
C ALA A 98 -2.68 6.42 5.38
N GLY A 99 -3.21 7.43 4.70
CA GLY A 99 -3.45 7.45 3.25
C GLY A 99 -2.40 8.28 2.52
N GLY A 100 -2.14 7.95 1.28
CA GLY A 100 -1.15 8.61 0.44
C GLY A 100 -1.74 9.26 -0.82
N ALA A 101 -1.00 9.14 -1.93
CA ALA A 101 -1.32 9.78 -3.19
C ALA A 101 -2.72 9.42 -3.71
N ARG A 102 -3.38 10.43 -4.28
CA ARG A 102 -4.65 10.28 -5.01
C ARG A 102 -4.55 11.01 -6.31
N ILE A 103 -4.79 10.31 -7.42
CA ILE A 103 -4.84 10.88 -8.76
C ILE A 103 -5.97 10.23 -9.56
N PRO A 104 -6.61 10.95 -10.49
CA PRO A 104 -7.63 10.38 -11.34
C PRO A 104 -7.03 9.35 -12.29
N ILE A 105 -7.81 8.33 -12.59
CA ILE A 105 -7.51 7.30 -13.58
C ILE A 105 -8.11 7.75 -14.92
N PRO A 106 -7.38 7.63 -16.06
CA PRO A 106 -7.96 7.88 -17.36
C PRO A 106 -9.23 7.05 -17.62
N GLU A 107 -10.20 7.64 -18.29
CA GLU A 107 -11.52 7.04 -18.51
C GLU A 107 -11.44 5.64 -19.15
N ALA A 108 -10.59 5.46 -20.15
CA ALA A 108 -10.39 4.17 -20.81
C ALA A 108 -9.91 3.05 -19.86
N VAL A 109 -9.15 3.38 -18.83
CA VAL A 109 -8.71 2.44 -17.79
C VAL A 109 -9.82 2.25 -16.76
N ALA A 110 -10.48 3.34 -16.35
CA ALA A 110 -11.55 3.31 -15.37
C ALA A 110 -12.74 2.43 -15.82
N GLU A 111 -13.15 2.51 -17.10
CA GLU A 111 -14.20 1.67 -17.68
C GLU A 111 -13.90 0.18 -17.54
N ARG A 112 -12.67 -0.22 -17.77
CA ARG A 112 -12.24 -1.62 -17.64
C ARG A 112 -12.27 -2.11 -16.19
N LEU A 113 -11.83 -1.27 -15.25
CA LEU A 113 -11.93 -1.58 -13.82
C LEU A 113 -13.38 -1.71 -13.36
N LEU A 114 -14.26 -0.80 -13.80
CA LEU A 114 -15.69 -0.85 -13.52
C LEU A 114 -16.37 -2.08 -14.15
N ALA A 115 -15.80 -2.61 -15.23
CA ALA A 115 -16.23 -3.87 -15.84
C ALA A 115 -15.72 -5.13 -15.12
N GLY A 116 -14.92 -4.98 -14.05
CA GLY A 116 -14.45 -6.08 -13.20
C GLY A 116 -13.01 -6.53 -13.46
N GLU A 117 -12.26 -5.82 -14.32
CA GLU A 117 -10.85 -6.13 -14.53
C GLU A 117 -9.98 -5.56 -13.40
N GLU A 118 -8.83 -6.16 -13.14
CA GLU A 118 -7.84 -5.67 -12.17
C GLU A 118 -6.91 -4.64 -12.80
N LEU A 119 -6.49 -3.65 -12.01
CA LEU A 119 -5.63 -2.55 -12.46
C LEU A 119 -4.29 -3.04 -13.06
N GLY A 120 -3.65 -4.04 -12.45
CA GLY A 120 -2.36 -4.55 -12.94
C GLY A 120 -2.42 -5.01 -14.40
N PRO A 121 -3.24 -6.02 -14.74
CA PRO A 121 -3.41 -6.49 -16.12
C PRO A 121 -3.89 -5.40 -17.08
N VAL A 122 -4.80 -4.53 -16.64
CA VAL A 122 -5.28 -3.40 -17.47
C VAL A 122 -4.13 -2.45 -17.80
N MET A 123 -3.26 -2.15 -16.84
CA MET A 123 -2.11 -1.28 -17.07
C MET A 123 -1.05 -1.92 -17.99
N ASP A 124 -0.81 -3.21 -17.84
CA ASP A 124 0.11 -3.95 -18.71
C ASP A 124 -0.38 -3.88 -20.17
N ASP A 125 -1.66 -4.07 -20.41
CA ASP A 125 -2.26 -3.94 -21.75
C ASP A 125 -2.29 -2.50 -22.24
N TYR A 126 -2.69 -1.54 -21.40
CA TYR A 126 -2.77 -0.13 -21.75
C TYR A 126 -1.41 0.46 -22.16
N THR A 127 -0.34 0.06 -21.48
CA THR A 127 1.02 0.57 -21.74
C THR A 127 1.80 -0.27 -22.75
N LYS A 128 1.30 -1.46 -23.12
CA LYS A 128 2.04 -2.50 -23.88
C LYS A 128 3.36 -2.89 -23.22
N LYS A 129 3.42 -2.81 -21.89
CA LYS A 129 4.53 -3.24 -21.04
C LYS A 129 4.07 -4.41 -20.17
N GLU A 130 5.00 -5.08 -19.51
CA GLU A 130 4.73 -6.16 -18.58
C GLU A 130 5.13 -5.79 -17.16
N ASN A 131 4.43 -6.33 -16.18
CA ASN A 131 4.76 -6.18 -14.76
C ASN A 131 4.78 -4.72 -14.24
N ILE A 132 3.95 -3.84 -14.79
CA ILE A 132 3.80 -2.45 -14.31
C ILE A 132 3.57 -2.42 -12.80
N ARG A 133 2.75 -3.34 -12.28
CA ARG A 133 2.45 -3.50 -10.85
C ARG A 133 3.70 -3.73 -9.98
N LYS A 134 4.74 -4.35 -10.51
CA LYS A 134 5.99 -4.64 -9.77
C LYS A 134 7.03 -3.54 -9.89
N ASN A 135 6.89 -2.68 -10.87
CA ASN A 135 7.81 -1.59 -11.20
C ASN A 135 7.21 -0.23 -10.85
N GLU A 136 7.05 0.65 -11.85
CA GLU A 136 6.57 2.03 -11.67
C GLU A 136 5.13 2.12 -11.16
N GLY A 137 4.31 1.08 -11.38
CA GLY A 137 2.89 1.09 -11.08
C GLY A 137 2.09 2.06 -11.95
N ALA A 138 0.78 2.03 -11.82
CA ALA A 138 -0.10 2.96 -12.54
C ALA A 138 0.24 4.42 -12.20
N VAL A 139 0.58 4.72 -10.96
CA VAL A 139 0.98 6.06 -10.53
C VAL A 139 2.19 6.56 -11.32
N GLY A 140 3.18 5.72 -11.58
CA GLY A 140 4.35 6.09 -12.37
C GLY A 140 4.00 6.41 -13.82
N ILE A 141 3.12 5.62 -14.41
CA ILE A 141 2.63 5.87 -15.80
C ILE A 141 1.86 7.20 -15.85
N PHE A 142 0.90 7.41 -14.96
CA PHE A 142 0.01 8.58 -15.00
C PHE A 142 0.66 9.88 -14.51
N THR A 143 1.85 9.80 -13.91
CA THR A 143 2.66 10.97 -13.53
C THR A 143 3.93 11.15 -14.37
N ASN A 144 4.01 10.44 -15.49
CA ASN A 144 5.19 10.48 -16.37
C ASN A 144 6.51 10.25 -15.62
N GLY A 145 6.52 9.28 -14.69
CA GLY A 145 7.68 8.89 -13.90
C GLY A 145 8.06 9.85 -12.77
N GLN A 146 7.29 10.91 -12.50
CA GLN A 146 7.58 11.84 -11.40
C GLN A 146 7.40 11.19 -10.02
N ILE A 147 6.44 10.29 -9.90
CA ILE A 147 6.16 9.50 -8.69
C ILE A 147 6.00 8.06 -9.12
N ASP A 148 6.81 7.16 -8.64
CA ASP A 148 6.63 5.74 -8.86
C ASP A 148 5.88 5.06 -7.69
N ARG A 149 5.68 3.76 -7.80
CA ARG A 149 4.97 2.99 -6.78
C ARG A 149 5.74 2.94 -5.46
N ALA A 150 7.07 2.90 -5.50
CA ALA A 150 7.90 2.90 -4.29
C ALA A 150 7.84 4.25 -3.58
N ASP A 151 7.88 5.36 -4.33
CA ASP A 151 7.70 6.72 -3.79
C ASP A 151 6.35 6.87 -3.10
N MET A 152 5.30 6.38 -3.74
CA MET A 152 3.93 6.43 -3.23
C MET A 152 3.82 5.72 -1.87
N PHE A 153 4.35 4.50 -1.74
CA PHE A 153 4.35 3.78 -0.46
C PHE A 153 5.34 4.35 0.53
N SER A 154 6.47 4.90 0.09
CA SER A 154 7.42 5.59 0.97
C SER A 154 6.80 6.81 1.64
N HIS A 155 5.96 7.55 0.92
CA HIS A 155 5.20 8.67 1.51
C HIS A 155 4.26 8.18 2.64
N VAL A 156 3.49 7.12 2.39
CA VAL A 156 2.61 6.52 3.41
C VAL A 156 3.43 6.05 4.62
N MET A 157 4.57 5.39 4.39
CA MET A 157 5.43 4.94 5.49
C MET A 157 5.96 6.09 6.33
N LYS A 158 6.34 7.22 5.73
CA LYS A 158 6.75 8.42 6.47
C LYS A 158 5.64 8.95 7.38
N LEU A 159 4.39 8.95 6.91
CA LEU A 159 3.24 9.32 7.72
C LEU A 159 3.03 8.36 8.90
N LEU A 160 3.13 7.05 8.66
CA LEU A 160 2.98 6.03 9.71
C LEU A 160 4.08 6.15 10.76
N ILE A 161 5.34 6.29 10.36
CA ILE A 161 6.48 6.45 11.29
C ILE A 161 6.35 7.75 12.08
N GLY A 162 6.00 8.86 11.42
CA GLY A 162 5.80 10.14 12.11
C GLY A 162 4.72 10.06 13.19
N GLN A 163 3.59 9.40 12.92
CA GLN A 163 2.53 9.16 13.91
C GLN A 163 2.97 8.19 15.01
N TYR A 164 3.73 7.17 14.67
CA TYR A 164 4.30 6.23 15.62
C TYR A 164 5.23 6.92 16.62
N GLU A 165 6.13 7.77 16.14
CA GLU A 165 7.03 8.57 16.96
C GLU A 165 6.29 9.59 17.82
N TYR A 166 5.29 10.27 17.23
CA TYR A 166 4.44 11.22 17.95
C TYR A 166 3.74 10.54 19.12
N ARG A 167 3.12 9.37 18.88
CA ARG A 167 2.43 8.59 19.91
C ARG A 167 3.34 8.09 21.05
N LYS A 168 4.64 7.92 20.78
CA LYS A 168 5.62 7.53 21.82
C LYS A 168 6.02 8.68 22.75
N ARG A 169 5.83 9.92 22.29
CA ARG A 169 6.16 11.13 23.09
C ARG A 169 5.00 11.59 23.97
N SER A 170 3.79 11.06 23.68
CA SER A 170 2.55 11.35 24.42
C SER A 170 2.33 10.33 25.53
#